data_ccebc5d4283fb8d183981adacc3bea57
#
_entry.id   ccebc5d4283fb8d183981adacc3bea57
#
_cell.length_a   1.000
_cell.length_b   1.000
_cell.length_c   1.000
_cell.angle_alpha   90.00
_cell.angle_beta   90.00
_cell.angle_gamma   90.00
#
_symmetry.space_group_name_H-M   'P 1'
#
loop_
_entity.id
_entity.type
_entity.pdbx_description
1 polymer ?
#
loop_
_entity_poly.entity_id
_entity_poly.type
_entity_poly.pdbx_seq_one_letter_code
_entity_poly.pdbx_strand_id
1 'polypeptide(L)'
;PAAPEVPRALHADLLLAGQSAIDLEFLAWLLQSPAAATAPLAVREQQALLQLDRLVADPDAHAHLLPRAAAVVPPLLARLRDPSTALSDLSQLVARDITLVAEVIRMANSAYYRREEAVVELGHAIQVLGIEGLRNTIARVVLKPLIDARGGELLARSAKRLWEHTDRKSQLCAAVARGNGFDAFDAYVLALAHNAAWSVTLRTLDTVDDQAPWCVGIAFAAALARRRDHLLAVIARQWQLPGSVVEVAAEVGQRGLAADASQPVLHLYAGDRLASSLCNHGGAR
;
A
#
# COMPACT_ATOMS: atom_id res chain seq x y z
N PRO A 1 -2.21 10.61 -25.32
CA PRO A 1 -2.05 11.73 -24.40
C PRO A 1 -0.94 11.35 -23.42
N ALA A 2 0.11 12.20 -23.39
CA ALA A 2 1.23 12.00 -22.50
C ALA A 2 0.72 11.91 -21.06
N ALA A 3 1.24 10.93 -20.29
CA ALA A 3 1.06 10.90 -18.86
C ALA A 3 1.54 12.25 -18.30
N PRO A 4 0.91 12.79 -17.23
CA PRO A 4 1.38 14.01 -16.62
C PRO A 4 2.87 13.86 -16.31
N GLU A 5 3.70 14.76 -16.83
CA GLU A 5 5.13 14.79 -16.52
C GLU A 5 5.25 14.99 -15.01
N VAL A 6 5.61 13.92 -14.33
CA VAL A 6 6.02 14.01 -12.91
C VAL A 6 7.34 14.76 -12.91
N PRO A 7 7.50 15.81 -12.08
CA PRO A 7 8.74 16.59 -12.05
C PRO A 7 9.95 15.68 -11.88
N ARG A 8 10.97 15.87 -12.72
CA ARG A 8 12.20 15.05 -12.75
C ARG A 8 13.02 15.03 -11.46
N ALA A 9 12.69 15.88 -10.49
CA ALA A 9 13.33 15.92 -9.19
C ALA A 9 12.29 16.14 -8.10
N LEU A 10 11.85 15.04 -7.47
CA LEU A 10 11.21 15.10 -6.16
C LEU A 10 12.31 15.42 -5.15
N HIS A 11 12.28 16.63 -4.60
CA HIS A 11 13.20 17.00 -3.53
C HIS A 11 12.69 16.45 -2.21
N ALA A 12 13.55 15.73 -1.48
CA ALA A 12 13.23 15.19 -0.16
C ALA A 12 12.69 16.26 0.79
N ASP A 13 13.21 17.47 0.74
CA ASP A 13 12.78 18.59 1.57
C ASP A 13 11.29 18.95 1.38
N LEU A 14 10.78 18.86 0.14
CA LEU A 14 9.36 19.10 -0.15
C LEU A 14 8.46 18.00 0.43
N LEU A 15 8.94 16.77 0.47
CA LEU A 15 8.21 15.64 1.06
C LEU A 15 8.30 15.66 2.58
N LEU A 16 9.45 16.03 3.15
CA LEU A 16 9.63 16.17 4.61
C LEU A 16 8.77 17.30 5.16
N ALA A 17 8.66 18.41 4.42
CA ALA A 17 7.81 19.52 4.82
C ALA A 17 6.35 19.07 4.89
N GLY A 18 5.80 19.05 6.11
CA GLY A 18 4.40 18.72 6.37
C GLY A 18 4.09 17.22 6.42
N GLN A 19 5.07 16.29 6.39
CA GLN A 19 4.81 14.85 6.47
C GLN A 19 3.96 14.48 7.69
N SER A 20 4.26 15.01 8.87
CA SER A 20 3.48 14.72 10.08
C SER A 20 2.03 15.22 10.01
N ALA A 21 1.77 16.29 9.28
CA ALA A 21 0.40 16.76 9.05
C ALA A 21 -0.35 15.82 8.11
N ILE A 22 0.33 15.30 7.08
CA ILE A 22 -0.25 14.31 6.16
C ILE A 22 -0.55 13.00 6.87
N ASP A 23 0.37 12.53 7.72
CA ASP A 23 0.15 11.33 8.53
C ASP A 23 -1.06 11.51 9.45
N LEU A 24 -1.20 12.68 10.06
CA LEU A 24 -2.36 13.04 10.89
C LEU A 24 -3.66 13.01 10.08
N GLU A 25 -3.70 13.71 8.95
CA GLU A 25 -4.89 13.80 8.09
C GLU A 25 -5.27 12.43 7.54
N PHE A 26 -4.30 11.66 7.07
CA PHE A 26 -4.52 10.29 6.58
C PHE A 26 -5.08 9.39 7.67
N LEU A 27 -4.49 9.40 8.87
CA LEU A 27 -4.93 8.53 9.95
C LEU A 27 -6.32 8.94 10.46
N ALA A 28 -6.59 10.24 10.59
CA ALA A 28 -7.91 10.75 10.95
C ALA A 28 -8.99 10.32 9.93
N TRP A 29 -8.69 10.42 8.64
CA TRP A 29 -9.56 9.93 7.58
C TRP A 29 -9.73 8.40 7.62
N LEU A 30 -8.64 7.66 7.79
CA LEU A 30 -8.66 6.19 7.83
C LEU A 30 -9.53 5.68 8.98
N LEU A 31 -9.36 6.24 10.17
CA LEU A 31 -10.09 5.84 11.37
C LEU A 31 -11.47 6.49 11.52
N GLN A 32 -11.80 7.48 10.67
CA GLN A 32 -12.97 8.35 10.84
C GLN A 32 -13.02 8.98 12.25
N SER A 33 -11.89 9.47 12.70
CA SER A 33 -11.70 10.03 14.03
C SER A 33 -11.29 11.51 13.93
N PRO A 34 -11.68 12.35 14.90
CA PRO A 34 -11.27 13.74 14.89
C PRO A 34 -9.74 13.85 15.00
N ALA A 35 -9.17 14.77 14.24
CA ALA A 35 -7.77 15.14 14.36
C ALA A 35 -7.62 16.15 15.52
N ALA A 36 -6.67 15.89 16.41
CA ALA A 36 -6.34 16.78 17.54
C ALA A 36 -4.83 17.08 17.52
N ALA A 37 -4.40 18.04 16.70
CA ALA A 37 -3.00 18.30 16.39
C ALA A 37 -2.08 18.41 17.62
N THR A 38 -2.57 18.96 18.72
CA THR A 38 -1.79 19.24 19.95
C THR A 38 -2.05 18.27 21.10
N ALA A 39 -2.87 17.21 20.88
CA ALA A 39 -3.16 16.26 21.95
C ALA A 39 -1.91 15.48 22.37
N PRO A 40 -1.62 15.36 23.68
CA PRO A 40 -0.59 14.47 24.17
C PRO A 40 -0.98 13.01 23.92
N LEU A 41 0.00 12.12 23.90
CA LEU A 41 -0.27 10.67 23.78
C LEU A 41 -1.08 10.17 24.98
N ALA A 42 -2.26 9.62 24.72
CA ALA A 42 -3.08 8.97 25.70
C ALA A 42 -2.44 7.64 26.17
N VAL A 43 -2.80 7.15 27.34
CA VAL A 43 -2.26 5.90 27.89
C VAL A 43 -2.49 4.72 26.93
N ARG A 44 -3.68 4.63 26.35
CA ARG A 44 -4.01 3.56 25.37
C ARG A 44 -3.17 3.68 24.09
N GLU A 45 -2.86 4.89 23.63
CA GLU A 45 -2.00 5.12 22.46
C GLU A 45 -0.59 4.65 22.75
N GLN A 46 -0.07 4.95 23.95
CA GLN A 46 1.23 4.45 24.41
C GLN A 46 1.24 2.92 24.48
N GLN A 47 0.17 2.28 24.99
CA GLN A 47 0.04 0.82 25.03
C GLN A 47 0.05 0.21 23.62
N ALA A 48 -0.70 0.80 22.70
CA ALA A 48 -0.72 0.35 21.29
C ALA A 48 0.66 0.45 20.63
N LEU A 49 1.36 1.56 20.85
CA LEU A 49 2.71 1.76 20.34
C LEU A 49 3.70 0.74 20.93
N LEU A 50 3.61 0.43 22.22
CA LEU A 50 4.44 -0.60 22.87
C LEU A 50 4.15 -2.01 22.33
N GLN A 51 2.88 -2.32 22.04
CA GLN A 51 2.52 -3.60 21.41
C GLN A 51 3.11 -3.71 19.99
N LEU A 52 3.04 -2.63 19.21
CA LEU A 52 3.65 -2.59 17.88
C LEU A 52 5.18 -2.73 17.96
N ASP A 53 5.83 -2.11 18.95
CA ASP A 53 7.28 -2.24 19.15
C ASP A 53 7.68 -3.68 19.46
N ARG A 54 6.91 -4.37 20.32
CA ARG A 54 7.12 -5.80 20.61
C ARG A 54 6.94 -6.65 19.36
N LEU A 55 5.88 -6.36 18.59
CA LEU A 55 5.59 -7.06 17.35
C LEU A 55 6.72 -6.91 16.32
N VAL A 56 7.28 -5.71 16.18
CA VAL A 56 8.42 -5.46 15.28
C VAL A 56 9.68 -6.17 15.74
N ALA A 57 9.88 -6.27 17.06
CA ALA A 57 11.09 -6.86 17.67
C ALA A 57 11.05 -8.39 17.71
N ASP A 58 9.88 -9.03 17.60
CA ASP A 58 9.71 -10.48 17.76
C ASP A 58 9.59 -11.18 16.39
N PRO A 59 10.66 -11.89 15.93
CA PRO A 59 10.62 -12.62 14.68
C PRO A 59 9.55 -13.73 14.61
N ASP A 60 9.25 -14.35 15.74
CA ASP A 60 8.26 -15.45 15.80
C ASP A 60 6.83 -14.90 15.63
N ALA A 61 6.56 -13.73 16.19
CA ALA A 61 5.28 -13.04 15.97
C ALA A 61 5.06 -12.67 14.50
N HIS A 62 6.12 -12.42 13.74
CA HIS A 62 6.02 -12.06 12.32
C HIS A 62 5.33 -13.15 11.49
N ALA A 63 5.57 -14.43 11.78
CA ALA A 63 4.94 -15.54 11.05
C ALA A 63 3.40 -15.53 11.13
N HIS A 64 2.86 -14.92 12.17
CA HIS A 64 1.42 -14.85 12.45
C HIS A 64 0.76 -13.55 11.96
N LEU A 65 1.55 -12.54 11.53
CA LEU A 65 1.02 -11.25 11.09
C LEU A 65 0.13 -11.36 9.85
N LEU A 66 0.59 -12.13 8.88
CA LEU A 66 -0.08 -12.34 7.59
C LEU A 66 0.11 -13.80 7.15
N PRO A 67 -0.46 -14.78 7.87
CA PRO A 67 -0.09 -16.20 7.73
C PRO A 67 -0.35 -16.80 6.34
N ARG A 68 -1.35 -16.27 5.61
CA ARG A 68 -1.62 -16.72 4.23
C ARG A 68 -0.68 -16.09 3.21
N ALA A 69 -0.09 -14.95 3.52
CA ALA A 69 0.77 -14.23 2.61
C ALA A 69 2.05 -15.00 2.30
N ALA A 70 2.70 -15.57 3.31
CA ALA A 70 3.96 -16.30 3.14
C ALA A 70 3.86 -17.51 2.19
N ALA A 71 2.70 -18.15 2.11
CA ALA A 71 2.49 -19.29 1.22
C ALA A 71 2.10 -18.90 -0.21
N VAL A 72 1.39 -17.78 -0.39
CA VAL A 72 0.78 -17.42 -1.68
C VAL A 72 1.57 -16.35 -2.42
N VAL A 73 2.10 -15.36 -1.69
CA VAL A 73 2.71 -14.17 -2.30
C VAL A 73 4.03 -14.49 -3.01
N PRO A 74 5.01 -15.21 -2.43
CA PRO A 74 6.29 -15.43 -3.08
C PRO A 74 6.17 -16.15 -4.44
N PRO A 75 5.47 -17.31 -4.56
CA PRO A 75 5.37 -18.00 -5.84
C PRO A 75 4.58 -17.19 -6.89
N LEU A 76 3.58 -16.43 -6.47
CA LEU A 76 2.84 -15.56 -7.37
C LEU A 76 3.73 -14.44 -7.90
N LEU A 77 4.40 -13.70 -7.03
CA LEU A 77 5.25 -12.58 -7.44
C LEU A 77 6.42 -13.02 -8.30
N ALA A 78 7.03 -14.17 -7.98
CA ALA A 78 8.07 -14.77 -8.82
C ALA A 78 7.56 -15.01 -10.25
N ARG A 79 6.36 -15.59 -10.40
CA ARG A 79 5.74 -15.81 -11.71
C ARG A 79 5.39 -14.51 -12.44
N LEU A 80 4.82 -13.53 -11.73
CA LEU A 80 4.45 -12.24 -12.32
C LEU A 80 5.66 -11.41 -12.76
N ARG A 81 6.83 -11.63 -12.15
CA ARG A 81 8.07 -10.92 -12.47
C ARG A 81 8.93 -11.62 -13.53
N ASP A 82 8.68 -12.89 -13.78
CA ASP A 82 9.44 -13.64 -14.75
C ASP A 82 9.29 -13.00 -16.15
N PRO A 83 10.38 -12.50 -16.76
CA PRO A 83 10.31 -11.89 -18.09
C PRO A 83 9.88 -12.87 -19.18
N SER A 84 10.07 -14.17 -18.94
CA SER A 84 9.67 -15.25 -19.86
C SER A 84 8.17 -15.54 -19.82
N THR A 85 7.44 -15.07 -18.79
CA THR A 85 6.00 -15.29 -18.68
C THR A 85 5.27 -14.53 -19.77
N ALA A 86 4.70 -15.27 -20.71
CA ALA A 86 3.96 -14.71 -21.82
C ALA A 86 2.60 -14.14 -21.38
N LEU A 87 2.08 -13.17 -22.14
CA LEU A 87 0.74 -12.62 -21.93
C LEU A 87 -0.33 -13.72 -21.97
N SER A 88 -0.15 -14.73 -22.84
CA SER A 88 -1.01 -15.91 -22.93
C SER A 88 -1.11 -16.70 -21.62
N ASP A 89 0.01 -16.84 -20.90
CA ASP A 89 0.05 -17.62 -19.64
C ASP A 89 -0.70 -16.90 -18.53
N LEU A 90 -0.55 -15.57 -18.45
CA LEU A 90 -1.31 -14.74 -17.53
C LEU A 90 -2.80 -14.71 -17.90
N SER A 91 -3.13 -14.67 -19.19
CA SER A 91 -4.51 -14.72 -19.67
C SER A 91 -5.19 -16.03 -19.28
N GLN A 92 -4.50 -17.17 -19.41
CA GLN A 92 -5.02 -18.47 -18.97
C GLN A 92 -5.22 -18.53 -17.45
N LEU A 93 -4.31 -17.94 -16.68
CA LEU A 93 -4.46 -17.83 -15.22
C LEU A 93 -5.73 -17.05 -14.87
N VAL A 94 -5.94 -15.92 -15.51
CA VAL A 94 -7.12 -15.07 -15.29
C VAL A 94 -8.41 -15.79 -15.70
N ALA A 95 -8.43 -16.44 -16.85
CA ALA A 95 -9.62 -17.11 -17.37
C ALA A 95 -10.15 -18.25 -16.47
N ARG A 96 -9.33 -18.78 -15.56
CA ARG A 96 -9.70 -19.84 -14.62
C ARG A 96 -10.37 -19.34 -13.34
N ASP A 97 -10.36 -18.03 -13.10
CA ASP A 97 -10.88 -17.42 -11.88
C ASP A 97 -11.84 -16.28 -12.22
N ILE A 98 -13.13 -16.48 -11.91
CA ILE A 98 -14.18 -15.50 -12.20
C ILE A 98 -13.94 -14.15 -11.51
N THR A 99 -13.30 -14.15 -10.34
CA THR A 99 -12.96 -12.92 -9.62
C THR A 99 -11.88 -12.16 -10.37
N LEU A 100 -10.86 -12.85 -10.88
CA LEU A 100 -9.83 -12.24 -11.72
C LEU A 100 -10.42 -11.71 -13.03
N VAL A 101 -11.30 -12.46 -13.70
CA VAL A 101 -11.99 -12.01 -14.93
C VAL A 101 -12.74 -10.71 -14.68
N ALA A 102 -13.59 -10.69 -13.64
CA ALA A 102 -14.38 -9.50 -13.31
C ALA A 102 -13.49 -8.29 -13.00
N GLU A 103 -12.41 -8.49 -12.28
CA GLU A 103 -11.49 -7.42 -11.89
C GLU A 103 -10.65 -6.90 -13.06
N VAL A 104 -10.24 -7.76 -13.98
CA VAL A 104 -9.53 -7.39 -15.22
C VAL A 104 -10.44 -6.52 -16.10
N ILE A 105 -11.70 -6.92 -16.29
CA ILE A 105 -12.68 -6.13 -17.05
C ILE A 105 -12.94 -4.79 -16.34
N ARG A 106 -13.13 -4.78 -15.04
CA ARG A 106 -13.32 -3.57 -14.24
C ARG A 106 -12.13 -2.61 -14.35
N MET A 107 -10.91 -3.14 -14.31
CA MET A 107 -9.70 -2.34 -14.43
C MET A 107 -9.56 -1.71 -15.81
N ALA A 108 -9.84 -2.47 -16.87
CA ALA A 108 -9.83 -1.94 -18.25
C ALA A 108 -10.84 -0.80 -18.45
N ASN A 109 -11.95 -0.80 -17.69
CA ASN A 109 -12.96 0.25 -17.69
C ASN A 109 -12.69 1.37 -16.67
N SER A 110 -11.56 1.35 -16.00
CA SER A 110 -11.23 2.41 -15.02
C SER A 110 -10.91 3.74 -15.72
N ALA A 111 -11.07 4.85 -15.01
CA ALA A 111 -10.77 6.19 -15.51
C ALA A 111 -9.31 6.36 -15.96
N TYR A 112 -8.41 5.49 -15.51
CA TYR A 112 -7.01 5.49 -15.94
C TYR A 112 -6.86 5.19 -17.43
N TYR A 113 -7.65 4.26 -17.98
CA TYR A 113 -7.59 3.87 -19.40
C TYR A 113 -8.50 4.71 -20.30
N ARG A 114 -9.38 5.54 -19.75
CA ARG A 114 -10.23 6.56 -20.43
C ARG A 114 -10.78 6.10 -21.78
N ARG A 115 -11.64 5.11 -21.76
CA ARG A 115 -12.28 4.61 -23.00
C ARG A 115 -13.67 5.22 -23.19
N GLU A 116 -14.03 5.44 -24.45
CA GLU A 116 -15.37 5.91 -24.84
C GLU A 116 -16.39 4.78 -24.73
N GLU A 117 -15.97 3.55 -25.08
CA GLU A 117 -16.82 2.37 -25.02
C GLU A 117 -16.40 1.44 -23.89
N ALA A 118 -17.41 0.85 -23.22
CA ALA A 118 -17.18 -0.10 -22.15
C ALA A 118 -16.62 -1.43 -22.70
N VAL A 119 -15.56 -1.90 -22.07
CA VAL A 119 -14.98 -3.22 -22.34
C VAL A 119 -15.79 -4.28 -21.61
N VAL A 120 -16.33 -5.25 -22.34
CA VAL A 120 -17.16 -6.35 -21.77
C VAL A 120 -16.50 -7.72 -21.92
N GLU A 121 -15.53 -7.85 -22.82
CA GLU A 121 -14.85 -9.10 -23.12
C GLU A 121 -13.47 -9.18 -22.48
N LEU A 122 -13.11 -10.34 -21.92
CA LEU A 122 -11.81 -10.56 -21.28
C LEU A 122 -10.64 -10.34 -22.24
N GLY A 123 -10.74 -10.84 -23.49
CA GLY A 123 -9.69 -10.68 -24.49
C GLY A 123 -9.40 -9.21 -24.79
N HIS A 124 -10.45 -8.40 -24.95
CA HIS A 124 -10.33 -6.96 -25.17
C HIS A 124 -9.77 -6.26 -23.91
N ALA A 125 -10.24 -6.64 -22.72
CA ALA A 125 -9.71 -6.10 -21.46
C ALA A 125 -8.20 -6.35 -21.32
N ILE A 126 -7.72 -7.55 -21.65
CA ILE A 126 -6.30 -7.90 -21.62
C ILE A 126 -5.48 -7.08 -22.64
N GLN A 127 -6.01 -6.85 -23.84
CA GLN A 127 -5.35 -5.99 -24.82
C GLN A 127 -5.21 -4.55 -24.33
N VAL A 128 -6.25 -4.02 -23.66
CA VAL A 128 -6.24 -2.66 -23.10
C VAL A 128 -5.21 -2.53 -21.98
N LEU A 129 -5.15 -3.51 -21.07
CA LEU A 129 -4.27 -3.50 -19.91
C LEU A 129 -2.80 -3.76 -20.29
N GLY A 130 -2.58 -4.57 -21.32
CA GLY A 130 -1.27 -5.11 -21.64
C GLY A 130 -0.72 -6.00 -20.51
N ILE A 131 0.53 -6.43 -20.64
CA ILE A 131 1.16 -7.33 -19.67
C ILE A 131 1.35 -6.70 -18.30
N GLU A 132 1.74 -5.42 -18.25
CA GLU A 132 1.94 -4.69 -16.99
C GLU A 132 0.63 -4.49 -16.22
N GLY A 133 -0.41 -4.00 -16.90
CA GLY A 133 -1.72 -3.83 -16.29
C GLY A 133 -2.33 -5.14 -15.80
N LEU A 134 -2.09 -6.24 -16.53
CA LEU A 134 -2.55 -7.57 -16.13
C LEU A 134 -1.80 -8.08 -14.89
N ARG A 135 -0.47 -7.93 -14.85
CA ARG A 135 0.36 -8.26 -13.67
C ARG A 135 -0.11 -7.49 -12.43
N ASN A 136 -0.28 -6.19 -12.55
CA ASN A 136 -0.78 -5.34 -11.46
C ASN A 136 -2.17 -5.77 -10.99
N THR A 137 -3.08 -6.09 -11.92
CA THR A 137 -4.44 -6.53 -11.59
C THR A 137 -4.44 -7.87 -10.85
N ILE A 138 -3.63 -8.84 -11.30
CA ILE A 138 -3.49 -10.14 -10.63
C ILE A 138 -2.91 -9.94 -9.22
N ALA A 139 -1.82 -9.18 -9.08
CA ALA A 139 -1.24 -8.88 -7.77
C ALA A 139 -2.25 -8.21 -6.84
N ARG A 140 -3.02 -7.25 -7.36
CA ARG A 140 -4.08 -6.56 -6.64
C ARG A 140 -5.14 -7.51 -6.08
N VAL A 141 -5.66 -8.41 -6.90
CA VAL A 141 -6.73 -9.35 -6.50
C VAL A 141 -6.23 -10.33 -5.44
N VAL A 142 -5.02 -10.86 -5.63
CA VAL A 142 -4.46 -11.86 -4.70
C VAL A 142 -4.02 -11.23 -3.38
N LEU A 143 -3.52 -9.99 -3.40
CA LEU A 143 -3.05 -9.32 -2.19
C LEU A 143 -4.17 -8.60 -1.41
N LYS A 144 -5.29 -8.26 -2.07
CA LYS A 144 -6.43 -7.61 -1.41
C LYS A 144 -6.93 -8.36 -0.16
N PRO A 145 -7.18 -9.69 -0.20
CA PRO A 145 -7.65 -10.42 1.00
C PRO A 145 -6.65 -10.40 2.16
N LEU A 146 -5.37 -10.14 1.91
CA LEU A 146 -4.34 -10.03 2.94
C LEU A 146 -4.44 -8.68 3.69
N ILE A 147 -4.87 -7.64 2.98
CA ILE A 147 -5.13 -6.31 3.55
C ILE A 147 -6.49 -6.30 4.27
N ASP A 148 -7.50 -6.94 3.68
CA ASP A 148 -8.87 -7.03 4.22
C ASP A 148 -9.03 -8.19 5.23
N ALA A 149 -7.97 -8.95 5.54
CA ALA A 149 -8.05 -10.16 6.33
C ALA A 149 -8.73 -9.90 7.68
N ARG A 150 -9.50 -10.89 8.14
CA ARG A 150 -10.30 -10.86 9.36
C ARG A 150 -9.52 -10.27 10.52
N GLY A 151 -9.97 -9.14 11.01
CA GLY A 151 -9.41 -8.37 12.13
C GLY A 151 -10.53 -7.94 13.06
N GLY A 152 -10.21 -7.11 14.01
CA GLY A 152 -11.18 -6.49 14.90
C GLY A 152 -12.08 -5.46 14.20
N GLU A 153 -12.88 -4.78 14.98
CA GLU A 153 -13.87 -3.81 14.50
C GLU A 153 -13.22 -2.62 13.76
N LEU A 154 -12.09 -2.13 14.27
CA LEU A 154 -11.38 -0.99 13.69
C LEU A 154 -10.87 -1.31 12.29
N LEU A 155 -10.23 -2.47 12.11
CA LEU A 155 -9.79 -2.90 10.77
C LEU A 155 -10.98 -3.09 9.85
N ALA A 156 -12.04 -3.77 10.27
CA ALA A 156 -13.24 -4.00 9.46
C ALA A 156 -13.87 -2.68 8.98
N ARG A 157 -13.99 -1.70 9.87
CA ARG A 157 -14.52 -0.37 9.56
C ARG A 157 -13.60 0.44 8.63
N SER A 158 -12.30 0.25 8.73
CA SER A 158 -11.29 0.98 7.95
C SER A 158 -10.93 0.30 6.61
N ALA A 159 -11.24 -0.98 6.43
CA ALA A 159 -10.77 -1.81 5.32
C ALA A 159 -11.06 -1.22 3.94
N LYS A 160 -12.28 -0.71 3.72
CA LYS A 160 -12.65 -0.09 2.43
C LYS A 160 -11.77 1.13 2.13
N ARG A 161 -11.57 2.01 3.10
CA ARG A 161 -10.74 3.23 2.94
C ARG A 161 -9.27 2.86 2.74
N LEU A 162 -8.76 1.94 3.55
CA LEU A 162 -7.39 1.47 3.40
C LEU A 162 -7.16 0.89 2.01
N TRP A 163 -8.13 0.13 1.49
CA TRP A 163 -8.05 -0.43 0.16
C TRP A 163 -8.09 0.63 -0.94
N GLU A 164 -8.97 1.63 -0.84
CA GLU A 164 -9.03 2.75 -1.79
C GLU A 164 -7.72 3.53 -1.85
N HIS A 165 -7.12 3.78 -0.70
CA HIS A 165 -5.79 4.40 -0.62
C HIS A 165 -4.71 3.51 -1.21
N THR A 166 -4.72 2.20 -0.90
CA THR A 166 -3.76 1.21 -1.42
C THR A 166 -3.76 1.19 -2.95
N ASP A 167 -4.95 1.13 -3.53
CA ASP A 167 -5.12 1.08 -4.98
C ASP A 167 -4.55 2.32 -5.68
N ARG A 168 -4.90 3.51 -5.18
CA ARG A 168 -4.38 4.78 -5.71
C ARG A 168 -2.86 4.89 -5.56
N LYS A 169 -2.35 4.61 -4.35
CA LYS A 169 -0.93 4.67 -4.04
C LYS A 169 -0.10 3.75 -4.93
N SER A 170 -0.52 2.50 -5.09
CA SER A 170 0.23 1.52 -5.88
C SER A 170 0.32 1.95 -7.35
N GLN A 171 -0.76 2.47 -7.92
CA GLN A 171 -0.76 2.99 -9.29
C GLN A 171 0.14 4.23 -9.43
N LEU A 172 0.09 5.15 -8.46
CA LEU A 172 0.93 6.36 -8.45
C LEU A 172 2.41 6.02 -8.31
N CYS A 173 2.77 5.10 -7.41
CA CYS A 173 4.15 4.65 -7.25
C CYS A 173 4.69 4.00 -8.53
N ALA A 174 3.90 3.14 -9.17
CA ALA A 174 4.27 2.55 -10.45
C ALA A 174 4.43 3.60 -11.55
N ALA A 175 3.55 4.61 -11.60
CA ALA A 175 3.64 5.68 -12.58
C ALA A 175 4.89 6.56 -12.38
N VAL A 176 5.22 6.89 -11.13
CA VAL A 176 6.42 7.69 -10.79
C VAL A 176 7.70 6.90 -11.07
N ALA A 177 7.72 5.59 -10.82
CA ALA A 177 8.90 4.75 -11.05
C ALA A 177 9.25 4.63 -12.53
N ARG A 178 8.26 4.72 -13.45
CA ARG A 178 8.52 4.67 -14.89
C ARG A 178 9.47 5.79 -15.32
N GLY A 179 10.58 5.40 -15.91
CA GLY A 179 11.60 6.34 -16.38
C GLY A 179 12.58 6.83 -15.31
N ASN A 180 12.50 6.34 -14.08
CA ASN A 180 13.36 6.73 -12.97
C ASN A 180 14.25 5.59 -12.46
N GLY A 181 14.49 4.54 -13.25
CA GLY A 181 15.46 3.49 -12.93
C GLY A 181 15.01 2.46 -11.90
N PHE A 182 13.77 2.54 -11.40
CA PHE A 182 13.16 1.52 -10.55
C PHE A 182 12.03 0.82 -11.30
N ASP A 183 11.94 -0.50 -11.18
CA ASP A 183 10.92 -1.28 -11.89
C ASP A 183 9.51 -0.87 -11.44
N ALA A 184 8.62 -0.63 -12.41
CA ALA A 184 7.27 -0.13 -12.12
C ALA A 184 6.41 -1.15 -11.38
N PHE A 185 6.58 -2.46 -11.66
CA PHE A 185 5.88 -3.50 -10.94
C PHE A 185 6.42 -3.67 -9.52
N ASP A 186 7.73 -3.54 -9.33
CA ASP A 186 8.36 -3.53 -8.00
C ASP A 186 7.87 -2.35 -7.15
N ALA A 187 7.76 -1.16 -7.73
CA ALA A 187 7.18 0.01 -7.07
C ALA A 187 5.70 -0.21 -6.70
N TYR A 188 4.94 -0.86 -7.57
CA TYR A 188 3.55 -1.24 -7.32
C TYR A 188 3.44 -2.19 -6.12
N VAL A 189 4.25 -3.26 -6.10
CA VAL A 189 4.26 -4.26 -5.02
C VAL A 189 4.78 -3.68 -3.70
N LEU A 190 5.80 -2.81 -3.75
CA LEU A 190 6.31 -2.10 -2.58
C LEU A 190 5.21 -1.27 -1.91
N ALA A 191 4.42 -0.54 -2.71
CA ALA A 191 3.31 0.26 -2.21
C ALA A 191 2.18 -0.60 -1.60
N LEU A 192 1.87 -1.76 -2.20
CA LEU A 192 0.95 -2.75 -1.63
C LEU A 192 1.45 -3.28 -0.28
N ALA A 193 2.72 -3.66 -0.20
CA ALA A 193 3.34 -4.15 1.03
C ALA A 193 3.35 -3.08 2.13
N HIS A 194 3.63 -1.82 1.76
CA HIS A 194 3.60 -0.69 2.70
C HIS A 194 2.20 -0.50 3.31
N ASN A 195 1.15 -0.65 2.53
CA ASN A 195 -0.21 -0.55 3.04
C ASN A 195 -0.69 -1.83 3.75
N ALA A 196 -0.13 -3.00 3.44
CA ALA A 196 -0.35 -4.20 4.24
C ALA A 196 0.13 -4.01 5.69
N ALA A 197 1.18 -3.22 5.90
CA ALA A 197 1.63 -2.86 7.24
C ALA A 197 0.58 -2.06 8.04
N TRP A 198 -0.26 -1.25 7.39
CA TRP A 198 -1.40 -0.61 8.05
C TRP A 198 -2.43 -1.62 8.54
N SER A 199 -2.68 -2.72 7.80
CA SER A 199 -3.60 -3.76 8.27
C SER A 199 -3.09 -4.42 9.54
N VAL A 200 -1.78 -4.64 9.64
CA VAL A 200 -1.14 -5.14 10.86
C VAL A 200 -1.28 -4.13 12.00
N THR A 201 -0.97 -2.86 11.73
CA THR A 201 -1.12 -1.76 12.69
C THR A 201 -2.54 -1.68 13.24
N LEU A 202 -3.56 -1.67 12.36
CA LEU A 202 -4.97 -1.58 12.77
C LEU A 202 -5.41 -2.78 13.61
N ARG A 203 -4.95 -4.00 13.28
CA ARG A 203 -5.22 -5.18 14.11
C ARG A 203 -4.62 -5.07 15.49
N THR A 204 -3.41 -4.52 15.61
CA THR A 204 -2.79 -4.30 16.90
C THR A 204 -3.58 -3.26 17.71
N LEU A 205 -4.07 -2.20 17.07
CA LEU A 205 -4.96 -1.22 17.73
C LEU A 205 -6.26 -1.88 18.23
N ASP A 206 -6.82 -2.84 17.49
CA ASP A 206 -8.01 -3.60 17.89
C ASP A 206 -7.78 -4.49 19.14
N THR A 207 -6.53 -4.81 19.46
CA THR A 207 -6.22 -5.62 20.67
C THR A 207 -6.08 -4.79 21.95
N VAL A 208 -6.07 -3.47 21.84
CA VAL A 208 -6.05 -2.59 23.01
C VAL A 208 -7.48 -2.44 23.53
N ASP A 209 -7.71 -3.02 24.70
CA ASP A 209 -9.03 -3.09 25.34
C ASP A 209 -9.48 -1.70 25.84
N ASP A 210 -10.16 -0.96 24.99
CA ASP A 210 -10.81 0.31 25.31
C ASP A 210 -11.88 0.65 24.27
N GLN A 211 -13.10 0.87 24.70
CA GLN A 211 -14.26 1.24 23.88
C GLN A 211 -14.27 2.71 23.47
N ALA A 212 -13.38 3.55 24.00
CA ALA A 212 -13.37 4.98 23.66
C ALA A 212 -12.94 5.20 22.19
N PRO A 213 -13.48 6.19 21.49
CA PRO A 213 -13.03 6.52 20.14
C PRO A 213 -11.57 6.98 20.15
N TRP A 214 -10.82 6.64 19.09
CA TRP A 214 -9.46 7.13 18.90
C TRP A 214 -9.50 8.64 18.62
N CYS A 215 -8.66 9.40 19.34
CA CYS A 215 -8.44 10.81 19.05
C CYS A 215 -7.03 10.95 18.47
N VAL A 216 -6.94 11.26 17.17
CA VAL A 216 -5.66 11.20 16.46
C VAL A 216 -4.88 12.49 16.67
N GLY A 217 -3.84 12.43 17.52
CA GLY A 217 -2.85 13.50 17.67
C GLY A 217 -1.70 13.37 16.65
N ILE A 218 -1.00 14.48 16.36
CA ILE A 218 0.13 14.48 15.42
C ILE A 218 1.26 13.56 15.89
N ALA A 219 1.53 13.53 17.19
CA ALA A 219 2.55 12.67 17.79
C ALA A 219 2.19 11.18 17.62
N PHE A 220 0.91 10.83 17.82
CA PHE A 220 0.44 9.47 17.64
C PHE A 220 0.47 9.04 16.18
N ALA A 221 0.00 9.89 15.25
CA ALA A 221 0.02 9.62 13.83
C ALA A 221 1.44 9.38 13.31
N ALA A 222 2.39 10.26 13.65
CA ALA A 222 3.79 10.10 13.27
C ALA A 222 4.42 8.83 13.88
N ALA A 223 4.11 8.52 15.15
CA ALA A 223 4.61 7.32 15.80
C ALA A 223 4.06 6.03 15.17
N LEU A 224 2.79 6.02 14.75
CA LEU A 224 2.21 4.89 14.02
C LEU A 224 2.79 4.75 12.63
N ALA A 225 2.94 5.86 11.88
CA ALA A 225 3.55 5.85 10.56
C ALA A 225 4.98 5.28 10.61
N ARG A 226 5.75 5.66 11.62
CA ARG A 226 7.10 5.11 11.83
C ARG A 226 7.10 3.60 12.06
N ARG A 227 6.14 3.06 12.80
CA ARG A 227 6.02 1.62 13.05
C ARG A 227 5.53 0.86 11.83
N ARG A 228 4.61 1.46 11.06
CA ARG A 228 4.24 0.95 9.74
C ARG A 228 5.48 0.78 8.85
N ASP A 229 6.38 1.76 8.85
CA ASP A 229 7.62 1.71 8.05
C ASP A 229 8.54 0.56 8.49
N HIS A 230 8.68 0.33 9.79
CA HIS A 230 9.40 -0.84 10.31
C HIS A 230 8.74 -2.16 9.89
N LEU A 231 7.40 -2.24 9.96
CA LEU A 231 6.64 -3.42 9.52
C LEU A 231 6.79 -3.69 8.02
N LEU A 232 6.94 -2.66 7.18
CA LEU A 232 7.23 -2.84 5.76
C LEU A 232 8.49 -3.69 5.55
N ALA A 233 9.57 -3.40 6.27
CA ALA A 233 10.81 -4.15 6.15
C ALA A 233 10.65 -5.62 6.56
N VAL A 234 9.80 -5.91 7.54
CA VAL A 234 9.44 -7.27 7.95
C VAL A 234 8.63 -7.96 6.85
N ILE A 235 7.58 -7.31 6.38
CA ILE A 235 6.68 -7.85 5.34
C ILE A 235 7.45 -8.12 4.05
N ALA A 236 8.34 -7.22 3.62
CA ALA A 236 9.12 -7.39 2.41
C ALA A 236 9.99 -8.66 2.45
N ARG A 237 10.58 -8.97 3.60
CA ARG A 237 11.34 -10.22 3.79
C ARG A 237 10.44 -11.45 3.83
N GLN A 238 9.32 -11.40 4.57
CA GLN A 238 8.38 -12.53 4.65
C GLN A 238 7.75 -12.88 3.32
N TRP A 239 7.45 -11.87 2.51
CA TRP A 239 6.89 -12.05 1.17
C TRP A 239 7.96 -12.41 0.14
N GLN A 240 9.23 -12.54 0.56
CA GLN A 240 10.36 -12.82 -0.32
C GLN A 240 10.36 -11.89 -1.54
N LEU A 241 10.13 -10.60 -1.28
CA LEU A 241 10.16 -9.60 -2.33
C LEU A 241 11.57 -9.52 -2.94
N PRO A 242 11.71 -9.02 -4.16
CA PRO A 242 13.01 -8.87 -4.81
C PRO A 242 14.03 -8.12 -3.95
N GLY A 243 15.30 -8.42 -4.13
CA GLY A 243 16.37 -7.77 -3.37
C GLY A 243 16.29 -6.25 -3.42
N SER A 244 16.06 -5.67 -4.62
CA SER A 244 15.85 -4.23 -4.81
C SER A 244 14.70 -3.67 -3.95
N VAL A 245 13.60 -4.38 -3.84
CA VAL A 245 12.43 -3.98 -3.02
C VAL A 245 12.73 -4.14 -1.54
N VAL A 246 13.43 -5.23 -1.16
CA VAL A 246 13.83 -5.48 0.24
C VAL A 246 14.80 -4.41 0.73
N GLU A 247 15.75 -3.98 -0.10
CA GLU A 247 16.67 -2.89 0.21
C GLU A 247 15.94 -1.57 0.47
N VAL A 248 15.01 -1.19 -0.42
CA VAL A 248 14.17 0.01 -0.25
C VAL A 248 13.31 -0.09 1.00
N ALA A 249 12.70 -1.25 1.24
CA ALA A 249 11.89 -1.49 2.43
C ALA A 249 12.74 -1.43 3.72
N ALA A 250 13.98 -1.90 3.68
CA ALA A 250 14.92 -1.79 4.80
C ALA A 250 15.33 -0.33 5.07
N GLU A 251 15.61 0.46 4.02
CA GLU A 251 15.90 1.89 4.14
C GLU A 251 14.71 2.63 4.78
N VAL A 252 13.50 2.41 4.27
CA VAL A 252 12.26 2.97 4.84
C VAL A 252 12.10 2.56 6.30
N GLY A 253 12.29 1.28 6.63
CA GLY A 253 12.18 0.76 7.98
C GLY A 253 13.20 1.35 8.95
N GLN A 254 14.44 1.60 8.52
CA GLN A 254 15.49 2.15 9.37
C GLN A 254 15.39 3.66 9.56
N ARG A 255 15.13 4.40 8.48
CA ARG A 255 15.27 5.85 8.41
C ARG A 255 13.97 6.59 8.16
N GLY A 256 12.93 5.90 7.62
CA GLY A 256 11.75 6.53 7.09
C GLY A 256 12.09 7.46 5.92
N LEU A 257 11.31 8.52 5.76
CA LEU A 257 11.66 9.61 4.85
C LEU A 257 12.78 10.45 5.48
N ALA A 258 13.90 10.56 4.78
CA ALA A 258 15.05 11.34 5.19
C ALA A 258 15.49 12.29 4.06
N ALA A 259 16.25 13.34 4.38
CA ALA A 259 16.69 14.33 3.40
C ALA A 259 17.59 13.74 2.29
N ASP A 260 18.34 12.68 2.62
CA ASP A 260 19.21 11.93 1.72
C ASP A 260 18.63 10.57 1.31
N ALA A 261 17.29 10.42 1.38
CA ALA A 261 16.62 9.18 0.99
C ALA A 261 16.84 8.84 -0.49
N SER A 262 16.90 7.54 -0.78
CA SER A 262 17.04 7.06 -2.16
C SER A 262 15.82 7.42 -3.01
N GLN A 263 16.00 7.50 -4.34
CA GLN A 263 14.90 7.83 -5.25
C GLN A 263 13.68 6.90 -5.10
N PRO A 264 13.81 5.56 -4.97
CA PRO A 264 12.65 4.69 -4.74
C PRO A 264 11.90 5.01 -3.43
N VAL A 265 12.61 5.40 -2.37
CA VAL A 265 11.97 5.87 -1.12
C VAL A 265 11.18 7.14 -1.36
N LEU A 266 11.76 8.13 -2.05
CA LEU A 266 11.05 9.37 -2.41
C LEU A 266 9.81 9.09 -3.26
N HIS A 267 9.87 8.15 -4.21
CA HIS A 267 8.73 7.74 -5.02
C HIS A 267 7.62 7.11 -4.16
N LEU A 268 7.98 6.28 -3.18
CA LEU A 268 7.01 5.67 -2.27
C LEU A 268 6.24 6.72 -1.46
N TYR A 269 6.97 7.68 -0.87
CA TYR A 269 6.34 8.74 -0.07
C TYR A 269 5.59 9.77 -0.91
N ALA A 270 6.07 10.08 -2.12
CA ALA A 270 5.32 10.91 -3.05
C ALA A 270 3.99 10.26 -3.46
N GLY A 271 4.00 8.98 -3.77
CA GLY A 271 2.79 8.21 -4.07
C GLY A 271 1.84 8.14 -2.88
N ASP A 272 2.36 7.98 -1.66
CA ASP A 272 1.61 7.99 -0.41
C ASP A 272 0.90 9.34 -0.19
N ARG A 273 1.63 10.42 -0.32
CA ARG A 273 1.14 11.80 -0.18
C ARG A 273 0.04 12.14 -1.20
N LEU A 274 0.28 11.83 -2.46
CA LEU A 274 -0.69 12.07 -3.53
C LEU A 274 -1.97 11.24 -3.32
N ALA A 275 -1.84 9.97 -2.95
CA ALA A 275 -2.98 9.11 -2.66
C ALA A 275 -3.79 9.64 -1.47
N SER A 276 -3.13 10.07 -0.39
CA SER A 276 -3.77 10.65 0.79
C SER A 276 -4.56 11.92 0.44
N SER A 277 -3.95 12.85 -0.32
CA SER A 277 -4.64 14.05 -0.80
C SER A 277 -5.90 13.73 -1.62
N LEU A 278 -5.81 12.76 -2.54
CA LEU A 278 -6.95 12.36 -3.37
C LEU A 278 -8.06 11.67 -2.57
N CYS A 279 -7.71 10.96 -1.49
CA CYS A 279 -8.69 10.33 -0.61
C CYS A 279 -9.42 11.35 0.26
N ASN A 280 -8.70 12.30 0.82
CA ASN A 280 -9.26 13.33 1.72
C ASN A 280 -10.22 14.28 0.99
N HIS A 281 -9.94 14.63 -0.28
CA HIS A 281 -10.77 15.55 -1.07
C HIS A 281 -11.88 14.85 -1.86
N GLY A 282 -11.83 13.52 -2.04
CA GLY A 282 -12.83 12.75 -2.78
C GLY A 282 -14.13 12.47 -2.02
N GLY A 283 -14.18 12.72 -0.72
CA GLY A 283 -15.38 12.52 0.12
C GLY A 283 -16.38 13.69 0.15
N ALA A 284 -16.10 14.76 -0.59
CA ALA A 284 -16.93 15.98 -0.62
C ALA A 284 -17.83 16.10 -1.88
N ARG A 285 -18.19 14.95 -2.50
CA ARG A 285 -19.18 14.95 -3.59
C ARG A 285 -20.27 13.94 -3.33
#